data_46972b465ff26b26fd8f59a0219d71b4
#
_entry.id   46972b465ff26b26fd8f59a0219d71b4
#
_cell.length_a   1.000
_cell.length_b   1.000
_cell.length_c   1.000
_cell.angle_alpha   90.00
_cell.angle_beta   90.00
_cell.angle_gamma   90.00
#
_symmetry.space_group_name_H-M   'P 1'
#
loop_
_entity.id
_entity.type
_entity.pdbx_description
1 polymer ?
#
loop_
_entity_poly.entity_id
_entity_poly.type
_entity_poly.pdbx_seq_one_letter_code
_entity_poly.pdbx_strand_id
1 'polypeptide(L)'
;MEGEFPLNNTSENGYERLAPVKSYPANSFGLYDMAGNVWEWTNDWYNIKYYKELASQNKTIINPLGADTAYNPNNTYIKKIIKGGSFLCSDSYCASYRVSSRMATDTDSAQEHLGLRTVETQDMIK
;
A
#
# COMPACT_ATOMS: atom_id res chain seq x y z
N MET A 1 -7.02 -9.27 -9.02
CA MET A 1 -7.37 -10.45 -9.86
C MET A 1 -8.85 -10.61 -9.83
N GLU A 2 -9.46 -10.77 -10.96
CA GLU A 2 -10.89 -11.07 -11.11
C GLU A 2 -11.09 -12.57 -11.30
N GLY A 3 -12.18 -13.11 -10.73
CA GLY A 3 -12.40 -14.55 -10.71
C GLY A 3 -11.97 -15.23 -9.41
N GLU A 4 -11.68 -16.52 -9.44
CA GLU A 4 -11.34 -17.35 -8.28
C GLU A 4 -9.83 -17.52 -8.12
N PHE A 5 -9.25 -16.79 -7.16
CA PHE A 5 -7.81 -16.85 -6.87
C PHE A 5 -7.41 -18.20 -6.24
N PRO A 6 -6.29 -18.83 -6.64
CA PRO A 6 -5.39 -18.47 -7.76
C PRO A 6 -5.77 -19.16 -9.08
N LEU A 7 -6.89 -19.86 -9.12
CA LEU A 7 -7.21 -20.88 -10.12
C LEU A 7 -7.70 -20.30 -11.44
N ASN A 8 -8.42 -19.17 -11.39
CA ASN A 8 -9.04 -18.60 -12.57
C ASN A 8 -9.04 -17.07 -12.52
N ASN A 9 -8.29 -16.45 -13.43
CA ASN A 9 -8.39 -15.02 -13.69
C ASN A 9 -9.29 -14.81 -14.91
N THR A 10 -10.45 -14.23 -14.71
CA THR A 10 -11.41 -13.99 -15.80
C THR A 10 -10.97 -12.89 -16.74
N SER A 11 -10.00 -12.05 -16.33
CA SER A 11 -9.45 -10.91 -17.09
C SER A 11 -10.55 -9.98 -17.65
N GLU A 12 -11.68 -9.85 -16.96
CA GLU A 12 -12.80 -9.00 -17.38
C GLU A 12 -12.40 -7.53 -17.50
N ASN A 13 -11.37 -7.12 -16.76
CA ASN A 13 -10.75 -5.81 -16.87
C ASN A 13 -9.79 -5.65 -18.07
N GLY A 14 -9.60 -6.70 -18.88
CA GLY A 14 -8.75 -6.72 -20.06
C GLY A 14 -7.28 -7.03 -19.79
N TYR A 15 -6.88 -7.29 -18.54
CA TYR A 15 -5.49 -7.57 -18.19
C TYR A 15 -5.36 -8.82 -17.32
N GLU A 16 -4.48 -9.71 -17.71
CA GLU A 16 -4.19 -10.92 -16.92
C GLU A 16 -3.32 -10.62 -15.71
N ARG A 17 -2.48 -9.60 -15.78
CA ARG A 17 -1.51 -9.21 -14.76
C ARG A 17 -1.53 -7.70 -14.55
N LEU A 18 -0.43 -7.03 -14.83
CA LEU A 18 -0.28 -5.59 -14.67
C LEU A 18 -1.03 -4.83 -15.79
N ALA A 19 -1.81 -3.86 -15.39
CA ALA A 19 -2.38 -2.88 -16.31
C ALA A 19 -1.41 -1.70 -16.48
N PRO A 20 -1.35 -1.08 -17.66
CA PRO A 20 -0.67 0.20 -17.81
C PRO A 20 -1.25 1.23 -16.83
N VAL A 21 -0.41 2.14 -16.34
CA VAL A 21 -0.87 3.19 -15.43
C VAL A 21 -1.99 4.03 -16.06
N LYS A 22 -2.96 4.42 -15.25
CA LYS A 22 -4.16 5.17 -15.67
C LYS A 22 -5.10 4.40 -16.61
N SER A 23 -5.04 3.08 -16.63
CA SER A 23 -6.00 2.27 -17.40
C SER A 23 -7.42 2.33 -16.85
N TYR A 24 -7.59 2.70 -15.58
CA TYR A 24 -8.87 2.81 -14.90
C TYR A 24 -9.21 4.27 -14.59
N PRO A 25 -10.50 4.60 -14.37
CA PRO A 25 -10.90 5.96 -14.00
C PRO A 25 -10.23 6.43 -12.71
N ALA A 26 -9.92 7.72 -12.65
CA ALA A 26 -9.45 8.36 -11.42
C ALA A 26 -10.55 8.35 -10.34
N ASN A 27 -10.14 8.34 -9.08
CA ASN A 27 -11.05 8.57 -7.96
C ASN A 27 -11.48 10.05 -7.90
N SER A 28 -12.33 10.40 -6.91
CA SER A 28 -12.83 11.78 -6.73
C SER A 28 -11.74 12.83 -6.45
N PHE A 29 -10.54 12.41 -6.11
CA PHE A 29 -9.38 13.30 -5.91
C PHE A 29 -8.48 13.40 -7.15
N GLY A 30 -8.86 12.81 -8.29
CA GLY A 30 -8.06 12.77 -9.50
C GLY A 30 -6.88 11.79 -9.46
N LEU A 31 -6.86 10.86 -8.48
CA LEU A 31 -5.79 9.88 -8.31
C LEU A 31 -6.15 8.57 -8.98
N TYR A 32 -5.20 8.02 -9.73
CA TYR A 32 -5.34 6.75 -10.45
C TYR A 32 -4.70 5.61 -9.67
N ASP A 33 -5.17 4.39 -9.90
CA ASP A 33 -4.57 3.14 -9.46
C ASP A 33 -4.29 3.06 -7.93
N MET A 34 -5.14 3.72 -7.13
CA MET A 34 -5.00 3.76 -5.66
C MET A 34 -5.37 2.44 -4.96
N ALA A 35 -6.00 1.53 -5.68
CA ALA A 35 -6.39 0.22 -5.20
C ALA A 35 -6.15 -0.83 -6.30
N GLY A 36 -5.33 -1.84 -6.01
CA GLY A 36 -4.93 -2.86 -6.98
C GLY A 36 -3.76 -2.44 -7.86
N ASN A 37 -3.58 -3.13 -8.96
CA ASN A 37 -2.47 -3.06 -9.90
C ASN A 37 -1.14 -3.46 -9.25
N VAL A 38 -0.45 -2.58 -8.55
CA VAL A 38 0.77 -2.88 -7.79
C VAL A 38 0.68 -2.33 -6.38
N TRP A 39 1.35 -2.98 -5.45
CA TRP A 39 1.65 -2.40 -4.16
C TRP A 39 2.46 -1.13 -4.32
N GLU A 40 2.27 -0.17 -3.44
CA GLU A 40 3.00 1.08 -3.45
C GLU A 40 3.73 1.32 -2.14
N TRP A 41 5.01 1.68 -2.25
CA TRP A 41 5.80 2.13 -1.13
C TRP A 41 5.18 3.37 -0.47
N THR A 42 5.15 3.35 0.86
CA THR A 42 4.89 4.57 1.64
C THR A 42 6.18 5.06 2.31
N ASN A 43 6.14 6.27 2.82
CA ASN A 43 7.26 6.80 3.62
C ASN A 43 7.32 6.19 5.02
N ASP A 44 6.28 5.52 5.47
CA ASP A 44 6.13 5.03 6.84
C ASP A 44 7.04 3.83 7.14
N TRP A 45 7.73 3.87 8.27
CA TRP A 45 8.36 2.70 8.85
C TRP A 45 7.33 1.73 9.45
N TYR A 46 7.56 0.44 9.29
CA TYR A 46 6.76 -0.57 9.96
C TYR A 46 7.15 -0.67 11.44
N ASN A 47 6.26 -0.23 12.32
CA ASN A 47 6.44 -0.27 13.76
C ASN A 47 5.16 -0.79 14.42
N ILE A 48 5.24 -1.96 15.05
CA ILE A 48 4.07 -2.62 15.65
C ILE A 48 3.50 -1.87 16.86
N LYS A 49 4.27 -0.95 17.46
CA LYS A 49 3.84 -0.16 18.63
C LYS A 49 3.16 1.15 18.23
N TYR A 50 3.36 1.62 17.00
CA TYR A 50 2.98 2.97 16.57
C TYR A 50 1.51 3.31 16.84
N TYR A 51 0.58 2.43 16.46
CA TYR A 51 -0.84 2.68 16.72
C TYR A 51 -1.20 2.68 18.21
N LYS A 52 -0.56 1.83 19.00
CA LYS A 52 -0.75 1.81 20.45
C LYS A 52 -0.25 3.11 21.09
N GLU A 53 0.87 3.60 20.62
CA GLU A 53 1.45 4.88 21.06
C GLU A 53 0.55 6.06 20.68
N LEU A 54 0.01 6.09 19.45
CA LEU A 54 -0.96 7.09 19.04
C LEU A 54 -2.23 7.04 19.90
N ALA A 55 -2.79 5.85 20.10
CA ALA A 55 -4.01 5.66 20.90
C ALA A 55 -3.83 6.09 22.36
N SER A 56 -2.64 5.91 22.94
CA SER A 56 -2.36 6.33 24.32
C SER A 56 -2.42 7.83 24.55
N GLN A 57 -2.34 8.63 23.48
CA GLN A 57 -2.41 10.10 23.58
C GLN A 57 -3.82 10.62 23.85
N ASN A 58 -4.86 9.78 23.72
CA ASN A 58 -6.26 10.14 23.96
C ASN A 58 -6.72 11.43 23.26
N LYS A 59 -6.19 11.71 22.07
CA LYS A 59 -6.53 12.89 21.25
C LYS A 59 -6.62 12.51 19.78
N THR A 60 -7.32 13.32 19.01
CA THR A 60 -7.29 13.21 17.55
C THR A 60 -5.90 13.60 17.05
N ILE A 61 -5.28 12.68 16.32
CA ILE A 61 -3.99 12.94 15.68
C ILE A 61 -4.25 13.55 14.31
N ILE A 62 -3.72 14.72 14.08
CA ILE A 62 -3.83 15.45 12.81
C ILE A 62 -2.51 15.29 12.05
N ASN A 63 -2.60 14.86 10.79
CA ASN A 63 -1.47 14.68 9.89
C ASN A 63 -0.32 13.85 10.50
N PRO A 64 -0.56 12.57 10.88
CA PRO A 64 0.49 11.73 11.44
C PRO A 64 1.60 11.50 10.42
N LEU A 65 2.85 11.70 10.83
CA LEU A 65 4.02 11.55 9.95
C LEU A 65 4.56 10.12 9.85
N GLY A 66 3.89 9.16 10.50
CA GLY A 66 4.39 7.79 10.61
C GLY A 66 5.31 7.58 11.82
N ALA A 67 5.85 6.39 11.97
CA ALA A 67 6.82 6.07 13.01
C ALA A 67 8.21 6.56 12.61
N ASP A 68 9.00 7.04 13.57
CA ASP A 68 10.37 7.52 13.32
C ASP A 68 11.32 6.38 12.95
N THR A 69 11.05 5.17 13.47
CA THR A 69 11.89 4.00 13.24
C THR A 69 11.06 2.73 13.07
N ALA A 70 11.61 1.79 12.31
CA ALA A 70 11.04 0.45 12.21
C ALA A 70 11.20 -0.32 13.52
N TYR A 71 10.16 -1.06 13.92
CA TYR A 71 10.23 -1.93 15.08
C TYR A 71 9.31 -3.15 14.93
N ASN A 72 9.92 -4.34 14.97
CA ASN A 72 9.21 -5.61 15.08
C ASN A 72 10.08 -6.61 15.86
N PRO A 73 9.71 -7.01 17.09
CA PRO A 73 10.53 -7.89 17.92
C PRO A 73 10.68 -9.31 17.34
N ASN A 74 9.77 -9.72 16.45
CA ASN A 74 9.78 -11.02 15.82
C ASN A 74 10.59 -11.06 14.50
N ASN A 75 11.15 -9.93 14.09
CA ASN A 75 11.88 -9.81 12.83
C ASN A 75 12.94 -8.73 12.94
N THR A 76 14.18 -9.08 12.65
CA THR A 76 15.34 -8.17 12.67
C THR A 76 15.46 -7.30 11.42
N TYR A 77 14.75 -7.65 10.35
CA TYR A 77 14.80 -6.87 9.10
C TYR A 77 14.03 -5.56 9.24
N ILE A 78 14.63 -4.50 8.71
CA ILE A 78 14.02 -3.18 8.64
C ILE A 78 12.92 -3.21 7.57
N LYS A 79 11.70 -2.83 7.95
CA LYS A 79 10.54 -2.86 7.05
C LYS A 79 9.91 -1.48 6.90
N LYS A 80 9.42 -1.23 5.70
CA LYS A 80 8.50 -0.12 5.40
C LYS A 80 7.09 -0.64 5.14
N ILE A 81 6.14 0.27 5.22
CA ILE A 81 4.74 -0.01 4.88
C ILE A 81 4.56 0.08 3.37
N ILE A 82 3.81 -0.86 2.82
CA ILE A 82 3.24 -0.79 1.47
C ILE A 82 1.72 -0.81 1.54
N LYS A 83 1.06 -0.22 0.55
CA LYS A 83 -0.40 -0.06 0.49
C LYS A 83 -0.94 -0.30 -0.91
N GLY A 84 -2.26 -0.31 -1.02
CA GLY A 84 -3.00 -0.37 -2.28
C GLY A 84 -3.35 -1.78 -2.75
N GLY A 85 -2.62 -2.79 -2.32
CA GLY A 85 -2.76 -4.14 -2.87
C GLY A 85 -2.17 -4.26 -4.27
N SER A 86 -2.27 -5.44 -4.86
CA SER A 86 -1.75 -5.70 -6.20
C SER A 86 -2.74 -6.53 -7.03
N PHE A 87 -2.42 -6.77 -8.29
CA PHE A 87 -3.20 -7.65 -9.15
C PHE A 87 -3.31 -9.09 -8.60
N LEU A 88 -2.45 -9.49 -7.68
CA LEU A 88 -2.49 -10.78 -6.98
C LEU A 88 -3.43 -10.79 -5.76
N CYS A 89 -4.03 -9.66 -5.40
CA CYS A 89 -4.98 -9.59 -4.29
C CYS A 89 -6.40 -9.91 -4.73
N SER A 90 -7.10 -10.68 -3.92
CA SER A 90 -8.53 -10.97 -4.06
C SER A 90 -9.24 -10.89 -2.71
N ASP A 91 -10.56 -10.84 -2.71
CA ASP A 91 -11.39 -10.80 -1.49
C ASP A 91 -11.09 -11.97 -0.56
N SER A 92 -10.87 -13.16 -1.13
CA SER A 92 -10.65 -14.39 -0.41
C SER A 92 -9.23 -14.58 0.12
N TYR A 93 -8.25 -13.89 -0.46
CA TYR A 93 -6.84 -14.13 -0.14
C TYR A 93 -6.16 -12.94 0.54
N CYS A 94 -6.36 -11.74 0.04
CA CYS A 94 -5.50 -10.64 0.41
C CYS A 94 -6.23 -9.29 0.43
N ALA A 95 -7.42 -9.12 0.78
CA ALA A 95 -8.21 -7.87 0.76
C ALA A 95 -7.44 -6.54 1.06
N SER A 96 -6.15 -6.49 0.67
CA SER A 96 -5.17 -5.45 1.02
C SER A 96 -5.30 -4.17 0.20
N TYR A 97 -6.21 -4.14 -0.78
CA TYR A 97 -6.65 -2.94 -1.46
C TYR A 97 -7.54 -2.03 -0.58
N ARG A 98 -7.98 -2.51 0.59
CA ARG A 98 -8.75 -1.69 1.53
C ARG A 98 -7.90 -0.55 2.07
N VAL A 99 -8.51 0.64 2.18
CA VAL A 99 -7.83 1.86 2.68
C VAL A 99 -7.20 1.67 4.06
N SER A 100 -7.81 0.87 4.92
CA SER A 100 -7.29 0.56 6.26
C SER A 100 -6.15 -0.46 6.26
N SER A 101 -5.97 -1.21 5.16
CA SER A 101 -4.97 -2.27 5.09
C SER A 101 -3.56 -1.70 4.98
N ARG A 102 -2.64 -2.32 5.68
CA ARG A 102 -1.20 -2.00 5.67
C ARG A 102 -0.44 -3.30 5.65
N MET A 103 0.56 -3.39 4.81
CA MET A 103 1.46 -4.55 4.76
C MET A 103 2.89 -4.09 4.95
N ALA A 104 3.70 -4.93 5.60
CA ALA A 104 5.11 -4.66 5.80
C ALA A 104 5.94 -5.42 4.78
N THR A 105 6.93 -4.76 4.19
CA THR A 105 7.91 -5.41 3.32
C THR A 105 9.32 -4.94 3.63
N ASP A 106 10.30 -5.79 3.34
CA ASP A 106 11.71 -5.49 3.59
C ASP A 106 12.17 -4.38 2.65
N THR A 107 13.00 -3.46 3.14
CA THR A 107 13.42 -2.27 2.40
C THR A 107 14.32 -2.57 1.20
N ASP A 108 14.89 -3.75 1.15
CA ASP A 108 15.72 -4.27 0.05
C ASP A 108 14.98 -5.24 -0.88
N SER A 109 13.66 -5.37 -0.71
CA SER A 109 12.83 -6.21 -1.57
C SER A 109 12.53 -5.54 -2.91
N ALA A 110 12.69 -6.31 -3.99
CA ALA A 110 12.19 -5.98 -5.31
C ALA A 110 11.20 -7.06 -5.77
N GLN A 111 10.00 -6.62 -6.19
CA GLN A 111 8.94 -7.53 -6.61
C GLN A 111 8.26 -6.95 -7.86
N GLU A 112 7.80 -7.82 -8.76
CA GLU A 112 7.14 -7.40 -10.01
C GLU A 112 5.84 -6.62 -9.78
N HIS A 113 5.23 -6.76 -8.62
CA HIS A 113 3.98 -6.11 -8.24
C HIS A 113 4.17 -5.04 -7.15
N LEU A 114 5.36 -4.44 -7.10
CA LEU A 114 5.71 -3.40 -6.14
C LEU A 114 6.26 -2.17 -6.88
N GLY A 115 5.61 -1.04 -6.68
CA GLY A 115 5.94 0.23 -7.30
C GLY A 115 6.02 1.38 -6.30
N LEU A 116 6.07 2.58 -6.81
CA LEU A 116 6.07 3.81 -6.02
C LEU A 116 5.36 4.93 -6.77
N ARG A 117 4.91 5.93 -6.04
CA ARG A 117 4.55 7.25 -6.56
C ARG A 117 5.20 8.34 -5.74
N THR A 118 5.60 9.41 -6.39
CA THR A 118 6.15 10.59 -5.72
C THR A 118 5.02 11.55 -5.36
N VAL A 119 5.22 12.29 -4.26
CA VAL A 119 4.34 13.35 -3.82
C VAL A 119 5.18 14.60 -3.62
N GLU A 120 4.73 15.72 -4.15
CA GLU A 120 5.32 17.04 -3.89
C GLU A 120 4.45 17.81 -2.91
N THR A 121 5.07 18.47 -1.96
CA THR A 121 4.41 19.47 -1.11
C THR A 121 4.60 20.87 -1.72
N GLN A 122 3.77 21.82 -1.33
CA GLN A 122 3.88 23.20 -1.83
C GLN A 122 5.28 23.80 -1.57
N ASP A 123 5.94 23.39 -0.51
CA ASP A 123 7.28 23.91 -0.15
C ASP A 123 8.39 23.36 -1.09
N MET A 124 8.12 22.27 -1.81
CA MET A 124 9.04 21.67 -2.78
C MET A 124 8.92 22.32 -4.18
N ILE A 125 7.79 22.98 -4.45
CA ILE A 125 7.54 23.68 -5.70
C ILE A 125 8.08 25.11 -5.54
N LYS A 126 9.34 25.31 -5.90
CA LYS A 126 9.98 26.65 -5.92
C LYS A 126 10.15 27.13 -7.34
#